data_983e8cc7d45d6b774eff02c7c29e2536
#
_entry.id   983e8cc7d45d6b774eff02c7c29e2536
#
_cell.length_a   1.000
_cell.length_b   1.000
_cell.length_c   1.000
_cell.angle_alpha   90.00
_cell.angle_beta   90.00
_cell.angle_gamma   90.00
#
_symmetry.space_group_name_H-M   'P 1'
#
loop_
_entity.id
_entity.type
_entity.pdbx_description
1 polymer ?
#
loop_
_entity_poly.entity_id
_entity_poly.type
_entity_poly.pdbx_seq_one_letter_code
_entity_poly.pdbx_strand_id
1 'polypeptide(L)'
;YYYYERTLFSFDYQPDLGNHTGPSPSVILQALTMSNANDGVNLERLETIGDSYLKYAITTYLFCTFPLQHEGKLSYLRSKQVSNLNLYRLGKYKGLGERMVATKFEPHDNWLPPSYYIPNKLEEALISSGVPCGHWNMADLPNLHALSSEEIAQMVHEKTKLIKTPVTNSLISDTWMPSVPRQIAPKPEDIPIFIPYNLLTQHSIPDKSIADSVEALIGGYLTTCGPKGALLFMSWLGIKVLPTVTTS
;
A
#
# COMPACT_ATOMS: atom_id res chain seq x y z
N TYR A 1 -19.88 -37.08 -2.41
CA TYR A 1 -18.82 -37.08 -1.39
C TYR A 1 -17.53 -36.62 -2.07
N TYR A 2 -17.18 -35.32 -1.98
CA TYR A 2 -15.91 -34.82 -2.44
C TYR A 2 -14.89 -34.97 -1.32
N TYR A 3 -13.90 -35.84 -1.52
CA TYR A 3 -12.71 -35.91 -0.68
C TYR A 3 -11.92 -34.60 -0.88
N TYR A 4 -12.00 -33.67 0.09
CA TYR A 4 -11.04 -32.56 0.17
C TYR A 4 -9.77 -33.13 0.80
N GLU A 5 -8.66 -33.09 0.05
CA GLU A 5 -7.35 -33.38 0.60
C GLU A 5 -7.07 -32.47 1.80
N ARG A 6 -6.58 -33.08 2.86
CA ARG A 6 -6.20 -32.41 4.11
C ARG A 6 -5.05 -31.46 3.84
N THR A 7 -5.32 -30.19 3.63
CA THR A 7 -4.32 -29.16 3.80
C THR A 7 -4.45 -28.60 5.20
N LEU A 8 -3.46 -28.87 6.04
CA LEU A 8 -3.31 -28.26 7.36
C LEU A 8 -2.98 -26.78 7.13
N PHE A 9 -3.97 -25.89 7.32
CA PHE A 9 -3.74 -24.45 7.31
C PHE A 9 -3.27 -24.02 8.69
N SER A 10 -2.01 -23.62 8.80
CA SER A 10 -1.53 -22.83 9.92
C SER A 10 -1.83 -21.37 9.68
N PHE A 11 -2.11 -20.59 10.74
CA PHE A 11 -2.41 -19.17 10.65
C PHE A 11 -1.24 -18.34 10.09
N ASP A 12 -0.05 -18.88 10.05
CA ASP A 12 1.18 -18.24 9.58
C ASP A 12 1.50 -18.57 8.11
N TYR A 13 0.71 -19.43 7.47
CA TYR A 13 0.93 -19.86 6.10
C TYR A 13 0.03 -19.11 5.13
N GLN A 14 0.64 -18.57 4.06
CA GLN A 14 -0.13 -18.13 2.91
C GLN A 14 -0.83 -19.35 2.30
N PRO A 15 -2.08 -19.18 1.78
CA PRO A 15 -2.78 -20.29 1.14
C PRO A 15 -1.94 -20.84 -0.03
N ASP A 16 -1.71 -22.13 -0.04
CA ASP A 16 -1.12 -22.79 -1.19
C ASP A 16 -2.12 -22.77 -2.34
N LEU A 17 -1.88 -21.94 -3.32
CA LEU A 17 -2.70 -21.80 -4.52
C LEU A 17 -2.27 -22.80 -5.63
N GLY A 18 -1.35 -23.72 -5.33
CA GLY A 18 -0.75 -24.62 -6.31
C GLY A 18 0.10 -23.83 -7.31
N ASN A 19 -0.17 -23.96 -8.61
CA ASN A 19 0.56 -23.24 -9.64
C ASN A 19 0.17 -21.76 -9.78
N HIS A 20 -0.76 -21.26 -8.96
CA HIS A 20 -1.17 -19.85 -8.96
C HIS A 20 -0.30 -19.03 -8.03
N THR A 21 0.32 -17.99 -8.57
CA THR A 21 1.13 -17.01 -7.80
C THR A 21 0.29 -16.01 -7.00
N GLY A 22 -1.04 -16.18 -6.95
CA GLY A 22 -1.98 -15.21 -6.41
C GLY A 22 -2.36 -14.13 -7.41
N PRO A 23 -3.13 -13.10 -6.98
CA PRO A 23 -3.44 -11.94 -7.80
C PRO A 23 -2.17 -11.18 -8.19
N SER A 24 -2.19 -10.54 -9.37
CA SER A 24 -1.10 -9.67 -9.78
C SER A 24 -0.95 -8.47 -8.81
N PRO A 25 0.26 -7.90 -8.68
CA PRO A 25 0.47 -6.71 -7.85
C PRO A 25 -0.47 -5.55 -8.17
N SER A 26 -0.87 -5.39 -9.45
CA SER A 26 -1.81 -4.35 -9.87
C SER A 26 -3.22 -4.56 -9.31
N VAL A 27 -3.70 -5.79 -9.25
CA VAL A 27 -5.01 -6.13 -8.65
C VAL A 27 -4.96 -5.95 -7.12
N ILE A 28 -3.86 -6.32 -6.48
CA ILE A 28 -3.67 -6.07 -5.05
C ILE A 28 -3.65 -4.57 -4.76
N LEU A 29 -2.90 -3.79 -5.54
CA LEU A 29 -2.86 -2.34 -5.42
C LEU A 29 -4.26 -1.74 -5.59
N GLN A 30 -5.01 -2.15 -6.62
CA GLN A 30 -6.38 -1.71 -6.84
C GLN A 30 -7.28 -2.01 -5.63
N ALA A 31 -7.20 -3.23 -5.06
CA ALA A 31 -7.99 -3.64 -3.90
C ALA A 31 -7.64 -2.88 -2.61
N LEU A 32 -6.45 -2.29 -2.54
CA LEU A 32 -5.97 -1.50 -1.40
C LEU A 32 -6.04 0.02 -1.65
N THR A 33 -6.52 0.47 -2.81
CA THR A 33 -6.59 1.89 -3.15
C THR A 33 -8.02 2.40 -2.97
N MET A 34 -8.20 3.38 -2.09
CA MET A 34 -9.48 4.04 -1.85
C MET A 34 -9.79 5.03 -2.98
N SER A 35 -11.08 5.26 -3.25
CA SER A 35 -11.53 6.26 -4.23
C SER A 35 -10.99 7.67 -3.94
N ASN A 36 -10.79 8.01 -2.67
CA ASN A 36 -10.24 9.31 -2.24
C ASN A 36 -8.78 9.53 -2.67
N ALA A 37 -8.04 8.46 -3.01
CA ALA A 37 -6.67 8.58 -3.53
C ALA A 37 -6.62 9.20 -4.93
N ASN A 38 -7.71 9.11 -5.68
CA ASN A 38 -7.84 9.67 -7.04
C ASN A 38 -6.74 9.21 -8.02
N ASP A 39 -6.28 7.96 -7.87
CA ASP A 39 -5.18 7.37 -8.65
C ASP A 39 -5.63 6.69 -9.96
N GLY A 40 -6.88 6.92 -10.39
CA GLY A 40 -7.45 6.33 -11.60
C GLY A 40 -7.91 4.88 -11.44
N VAL A 41 -7.51 4.20 -10.38
CA VAL A 41 -7.98 2.87 -9.95
C VAL A 41 -8.43 2.92 -8.51
N ASN A 42 -9.44 2.12 -8.16
CA ASN A 42 -9.90 2.02 -6.77
C ASN A 42 -10.53 0.65 -6.49
N LEU A 43 -10.83 0.42 -5.22
CA LEU A 43 -11.31 -0.86 -4.71
C LEU A 43 -12.80 -1.16 -5.00
N GLU A 44 -13.63 -0.15 -5.32
CA GLU A 44 -15.11 -0.25 -5.30
C GLU A 44 -15.69 -1.39 -6.17
N ARG A 45 -15.14 -1.59 -7.38
CA ARG A 45 -15.62 -2.66 -8.25
C ARG A 45 -15.26 -4.06 -7.73
N LEU A 46 -14.06 -4.20 -7.15
CA LEU A 46 -13.62 -5.45 -6.53
C LEU A 46 -14.39 -5.72 -5.24
N GLU A 47 -14.68 -4.69 -4.45
CA GLU A 47 -15.53 -4.73 -3.26
C GLU A 47 -16.90 -5.32 -3.60
N THR A 48 -17.56 -4.81 -4.63
CA THR A 48 -18.91 -5.26 -5.03
C THR A 48 -18.95 -6.77 -5.32
N ILE A 49 -17.99 -7.28 -6.08
CA ILE A 49 -17.96 -8.71 -6.40
C ILE A 49 -17.50 -9.54 -5.20
N GLY A 50 -16.58 -9.01 -4.39
CA GLY A 50 -16.06 -9.66 -3.20
C GLY A 50 -17.12 -9.80 -2.12
N ASP A 51 -17.90 -8.75 -1.83
CA ASP A 51 -19.03 -8.77 -0.91
C ASP A 51 -20.08 -9.84 -1.30
N SER A 52 -20.42 -9.87 -2.58
CA SER A 52 -21.38 -10.85 -3.11
C SER A 52 -20.87 -12.28 -2.92
N TYR A 53 -19.60 -12.53 -3.23
CA TYR A 53 -18.99 -13.85 -3.07
C TYR A 53 -18.81 -14.24 -1.60
N LEU A 54 -18.41 -13.31 -0.74
CA LEU A 54 -18.30 -13.50 0.70
C LEU A 54 -19.62 -14.00 1.30
N LYS A 55 -20.72 -13.34 0.97
CA LYS A 55 -22.07 -13.72 1.43
C LYS A 55 -22.44 -15.10 0.92
N TYR A 56 -22.17 -15.39 -0.35
CA TYR A 56 -22.45 -16.71 -0.95
C TYR A 56 -21.63 -17.81 -0.27
N ALA A 57 -20.34 -17.65 -0.14
CA ALA A 57 -19.45 -18.65 0.43
C ALA A 57 -19.78 -18.97 1.89
N ILE A 58 -20.04 -17.95 2.71
CA ILE A 58 -20.46 -18.14 4.10
C ILE A 58 -21.84 -18.82 4.17
N THR A 59 -22.77 -18.42 3.31
CA THR A 59 -24.10 -19.05 3.29
C THR A 59 -23.99 -20.55 2.96
N THR A 60 -23.22 -20.87 1.94
CA THR A 60 -23.00 -22.28 1.53
C THR A 60 -22.32 -23.08 2.64
N TYR A 61 -21.28 -22.51 3.28
CA TYR A 61 -20.62 -23.14 4.42
C TYR A 61 -21.59 -23.44 5.57
N LEU A 62 -22.37 -22.46 5.96
CA LEU A 62 -23.35 -22.60 7.06
C LEU A 62 -24.43 -23.63 6.71
N PHE A 63 -24.95 -23.58 5.48
CA PHE A 63 -25.96 -24.53 5.00
C PHE A 63 -25.46 -25.99 5.05
N CYS A 64 -24.23 -26.22 4.59
CA CYS A 64 -23.64 -27.56 4.60
C CYS A 64 -23.24 -28.04 6.01
N THR A 65 -22.79 -27.10 6.87
CA THR A 65 -22.28 -27.45 8.21
C THR A 65 -23.39 -27.66 9.23
N PHE A 66 -24.52 -26.96 9.07
CA PHE A 66 -25.63 -27.00 10.04
C PHE A 66 -26.96 -27.40 9.39
N PRO A 67 -27.11 -28.66 8.91
CA PRO A 67 -28.27 -29.11 8.12
C PRO A 67 -29.59 -29.05 8.90
N LEU A 68 -29.56 -29.06 10.23
CA LEU A 68 -30.75 -29.03 11.08
C LEU A 68 -31.15 -27.62 11.53
N GLN A 69 -30.40 -26.59 11.17
CA GLN A 69 -30.71 -25.23 11.55
C GLN A 69 -31.69 -24.58 10.58
N HIS A 70 -32.69 -23.87 11.12
CA HIS A 70 -33.65 -23.13 10.30
C HIS A 70 -33.02 -21.85 9.71
N GLU A 71 -33.65 -21.31 8.68
CA GLU A 71 -33.21 -20.16 7.89
C GLU A 71 -32.83 -18.94 8.75
N GLY A 72 -33.67 -18.55 9.72
CA GLY A 72 -33.41 -17.36 10.57
C GLY A 72 -32.12 -17.49 11.38
N LYS A 73 -31.76 -18.70 11.83
CA LYS A 73 -30.49 -18.93 12.54
C LYS A 73 -29.29 -18.85 11.58
N LEU A 74 -29.41 -19.42 10.39
CA LEU A 74 -28.37 -19.37 9.37
C LEU A 74 -28.11 -17.92 8.91
N SER A 75 -29.18 -17.16 8.65
CA SER A 75 -29.12 -15.74 8.32
C SER A 75 -28.49 -14.89 9.41
N TYR A 76 -28.82 -15.15 10.68
CA TYR A 76 -28.19 -14.48 11.82
C TYR A 76 -26.69 -14.79 11.90
N LEU A 77 -26.28 -16.03 11.78
CA LEU A 77 -24.86 -16.42 11.80
C LEU A 77 -24.09 -15.79 10.65
N ARG A 78 -24.67 -15.80 9.44
CA ARG A 78 -24.09 -15.11 8.29
C ARG A 78 -23.89 -13.62 8.57
N SER A 79 -24.93 -12.93 9.05
CA SER A 79 -24.84 -11.47 9.30
C SER A 79 -23.73 -11.08 10.25
N LYS A 80 -23.41 -11.94 11.21
CA LYS A 80 -22.28 -11.69 12.13
C LYS A 80 -20.92 -11.85 11.44
N GLN A 81 -20.78 -12.82 10.53
CA GLN A 81 -19.52 -13.07 9.83
C GLN A 81 -19.24 -12.01 8.76
N VAL A 82 -20.26 -11.55 8.03
CA VAL A 82 -20.13 -10.53 6.99
C VAL A 82 -20.16 -9.10 7.50
N SER A 83 -20.32 -8.88 8.81
CA SER A 83 -20.40 -7.53 9.36
C SER A 83 -19.10 -6.74 9.17
N ASN A 84 -19.22 -5.44 8.85
CA ASN A 84 -18.07 -4.55 8.71
C ASN A 84 -17.16 -4.59 9.94
N LEU A 85 -17.71 -4.72 11.14
CA LEU A 85 -16.93 -4.84 12.37
C LEU A 85 -16.05 -6.11 12.37
N ASN A 86 -16.59 -7.24 11.91
CA ASN A 86 -15.80 -8.48 11.81
C ASN A 86 -14.72 -8.36 10.75
N LEU A 87 -15.06 -7.87 9.56
CA LEU A 87 -14.11 -7.69 8.46
C LEU A 87 -13.00 -6.69 8.83
N TYR A 88 -13.37 -5.58 9.46
CA TYR A 88 -12.41 -4.62 10.02
C TYR A 88 -11.41 -5.29 10.97
N ARG A 89 -11.90 -6.07 11.94
CA ARG A 89 -11.03 -6.76 12.91
C ARG A 89 -10.05 -7.73 12.22
N LEU A 90 -10.54 -8.47 11.25
CA LEU A 90 -9.70 -9.39 10.46
C LEU A 90 -8.68 -8.63 9.63
N GLY A 91 -9.08 -7.56 8.94
CA GLY A 91 -8.19 -6.72 8.17
C GLY A 91 -7.13 -6.03 9.03
N LYS A 92 -7.53 -5.49 10.17
CA LYS A 92 -6.62 -4.88 11.14
C LYS A 92 -5.61 -5.89 11.68
N TYR A 93 -6.04 -7.08 12.05
CA TYR A 93 -5.17 -8.15 12.52
C TYR A 93 -4.11 -8.54 11.47
N LYS A 94 -4.43 -8.45 10.19
CA LYS A 94 -3.51 -8.68 9.06
C LYS A 94 -2.71 -7.43 8.65
N GLY A 95 -2.86 -6.31 9.34
CA GLY A 95 -2.15 -5.06 9.05
C GLY A 95 -2.53 -4.43 7.71
N LEU A 96 -3.76 -4.62 7.22
CA LEU A 96 -4.17 -4.12 5.91
C LEU A 96 -4.24 -2.59 5.89
N GLY A 97 -4.68 -1.95 6.98
CA GLY A 97 -4.77 -0.49 7.07
C GLY A 97 -3.46 0.22 6.76
N GLU A 98 -2.33 -0.35 7.17
CA GLU A 98 -1.00 0.22 6.93
C GLU A 98 -0.55 0.13 5.45
N ARG A 99 -1.25 -0.65 4.65
CA ARG A 99 -0.95 -0.92 3.24
C ARG A 99 -1.92 -0.23 2.28
N MET A 100 -2.93 0.45 2.81
CA MET A 100 -3.95 1.10 2.00
C MET A 100 -3.48 2.46 1.50
N VAL A 101 -3.79 2.75 0.25
CA VAL A 101 -3.63 4.08 -0.35
C VAL A 101 -4.94 4.84 -0.15
N ALA A 102 -4.97 5.76 0.78
CA ALA A 102 -6.20 6.37 1.26
C ALA A 102 -6.31 7.87 0.96
N THR A 103 -5.21 8.54 0.60
CA THR A 103 -5.19 9.96 0.21
C THR A 103 -4.49 10.14 -1.11
N LYS A 104 -4.85 11.24 -1.77
CA LYS A 104 -4.16 11.71 -2.96
C LYS A 104 -2.68 11.95 -2.66
N PHE A 105 -1.82 11.47 -3.55
CA PHE A 105 -0.41 11.76 -3.48
C PHE A 105 -0.16 13.21 -3.93
N GLU A 106 0.22 14.04 -2.99
CA GLU A 106 0.59 15.44 -3.23
C GLU A 106 1.98 15.68 -2.63
N PRO A 107 3.04 15.39 -3.41
CA PRO A 107 4.39 15.58 -2.92
C PRO A 107 4.70 17.06 -2.71
N HIS A 108 5.37 17.37 -1.62
CA HIS A 108 5.94 18.70 -1.40
C HIS A 108 7.11 18.95 -2.34
N ASP A 109 7.46 20.21 -2.57
CA ASP A 109 8.53 20.60 -3.50
C ASP A 109 9.89 19.93 -3.20
N ASN A 110 10.14 19.58 -1.93
CA ASN A 110 11.34 18.87 -1.48
C ASN A 110 11.14 17.37 -1.27
N TRP A 111 10.01 16.78 -1.73
CA TRP A 111 9.79 15.36 -1.64
C TRP A 111 10.72 14.59 -2.58
N LEU A 112 11.35 13.54 -2.06
CA LEU A 112 12.17 12.62 -2.83
C LEU A 112 11.58 11.20 -2.75
N PRO A 113 11.65 10.42 -3.84
CA PRO A 113 11.23 9.02 -3.80
C PRO A 113 11.97 8.23 -2.72
N PRO A 114 11.33 7.24 -2.08
CA PRO A 114 12.01 6.31 -1.21
C PRO A 114 13.26 5.73 -1.91
N SER A 115 14.36 5.65 -1.21
CA SER A 115 15.67 5.23 -1.72
C SER A 115 16.37 6.23 -2.66
N TYR A 116 15.77 7.38 -2.92
CA TYR A 116 16.46 8.46 -3.63
C TYR A 116 17.32 9.23 -2.63
N TYR A 117 18.62 9.15 -2.82
CA TYR A 117 19.59 9.84 -1.96
C TYR A 117 20.44 10.79 -2.80
N ILE A 118 20.47 12.05 -2.41
CA ILE A 118 21.40 13.03 -2.96
C ILE A 118 22.43 13.34 -1.89
N PRO A 119 23.73 13.13 -2.15
CA PRO A 119 24.77 13.55 -1.22
C PRO A 119 24.67 15.04 -0.92
N ASN A 120 24.76 15.45 0.34
CA ASN A 120 24.59 16.84 0.77
C ASN A 120 25.49 17.82 -0.01
N LYS A 121 26.73 17.43 -0.31
CA LYS A 121 27.68 18.22 -1.11
C LYS A 121 27.17 18.48 -2.54
N LEU A 122 26.53 17.51 -3.14
CA LEU A 122 25.94 17.66 -4.48
C LEU A 122 24.71 18.53 -4.44
N GLU A 123 23.85 18.35 -3.44
CA GLU A 123 22.67 19.18 -3.23
C GLU A 123 23.05 20.65 -3.05
N GLU A 124 24.04 20.93 -2.22
CA GLU A 124 24.56 22.28 -2.03
C GLU A 124 25.12 22.90 -3.33
N ALA A 125 25.85 22.13 -4.12
CA ALA A 125 26.38 22.57 -5.39
C ALA A 125 25.27 22.83 -6.43
N LEU A 126 24.24 21.97 -6.49
CA LEU A 126 23.09 22.12 -7.40
C LEU A 126 22.26 23.37 -7.02
N ILE A 127 21.96 23.56 -5.73
CA ILE A 127 21.25 24.73 -5.25
C ILE A 127 22.04 26.00 -5.56
N SER A 128 23.35 26.00 -5.29
CA SER A 128 24.23 27.15 -5.54
C SER A 128 24.34 27.48 -7.04
N SER A 129 24.23 26.49 -7.91
CA SER A 129 24.25 26.67 -9.38
C SER A 129 22.91 27.18 -9.95
N GLY A 130 21.84 27.17 -9.15
CA GLY A 130 20.49 27.54 -9.58
C GLY A 130 19.83 26.58 -10.55
N VAL A 131 20.27 25.30 -10.57
CA VAL A 131 19.65 24.26 -11.43
C VAL A 131 18.32 23.81 -10.83
N PRO A 132 17.21 23.94 -11.56
CA PRO A 132 15.90 23.44 -11.09
C PRO A 132 15.95 21.92 -10.86
N CYS A 133 15.28 21.44 -9.79
CA CYS A 133 15.30 20.02 -9.41
C CYS A 133 14.80 19.09 -10.52
N GLY A 134 13.88 19.52 -11.36
CA GLY A 134 13.41 18.77 -12.52
C GLY A 134 14.49 18.48 -13.60
N HIS A 135 15.64 19.13 -13.53
CA HIS A 135 16.78 18.91 -14.43
C HIS A 135 17.92 18.12 -13.78
N TRP A 136 17.74 17.68 -12.56
CA TRP A 136 18.74 16.87 -11.86
C TRP A 136 18.74 15.43 -12.38
N ASN A 137 19.69 15.11 -13.26
CA ASN A 137 19.91 13.76 -13.73
C ASN A 137 21.10 13.13 -13.02
N MET A 138 20.80 12.19 -12.13
CA MET A 138 21.81 11.51 -11.29
C MET A 138 22.42 10.28 -11.97
N ALA A 139 21.85 9.81 -13.10
CA ALA A 139 22.27 8.56 -13.74
C ALA A 139 23.69 8.62 -14.30
N ASP A 140 24.16 9.82 -14.66
CA ASP A 140 25.46 10.03 -15.32
C ASP A 140 26.54 10.52 -14.35
N LEU A 141 26.29 10.45 -13.03
CA LEU A 141 27.24 10.95 -12.05
C LEU A 141 28.21 9.85 -11.62
N PRO A 142 29.52 10.13 -11.58
CA PRO A 142 30.52 9.20 -11.05
C PRO A 142 30.29 8.98 -9.54
N ASN A 143 31.06 8.06 -8.96
CA ASN A 143 30.97 7.75 -7.54
C ASN A 143 31.28 9.00 -6.68
N LEU A 144 30.23 9.71 -6.27
CA LEU A 144 30.30 10.99 -5.57
C LEU A 144 30.95 10.91 -4.18
N HIS A 145 31.02 9.69 -3.61
CA HIS A 145 31.64 9.48 -2.29
C HIS A 145 33.16 9.69 -2.32
N ALA A 146 33.78 9.59 -3.51
CA ALA A 146 35.23 9.77 -3.69
C ALA A 146 35.64 11.20 -4.04
N LEU A 147 34.69 12.10 -4.30
CA LEU A 147 34.94 13.46 -4.76
C LEU A 147 34.95 14.49 -3.63
N SER A 148 35.79 15.50 -3.74
CA SER A 148 35.80 16.67 -2.86
C SER A 148 34.63 17.60 -3.18
N SER A 149 34.33 18.55 -2.27
CA SER A 149 33.26 19.55 -2.48
C SER A 149 33.55 20.46 -3.68
N GLU A 150 34.85 20.81 -3.90
CA GLU A 150 35.28 21.63 -5.02
C GLU A 150 35.12 20.91 -6.36
N GLU A 151 35.47 19.64 -6.42
CA GLU A 151 35.31 18.81 -7.64
C GLU A 151 33.84 18.64 -7.99
N ILE A 152 32.97 18.42 -7.02
CA ILE A 152 31.52 18.35 -7.21
C ILE A 152 30.98 19.69 -7.74
N ALA A 153 31.41 20.81 -7.16
CA ALA A 153 30.99 22.14 -7.59
C ALA A 153 31.45 22.45 -9.04
N GLN A 154 32.68 22.09 -9.40
CA GLN A 154 33.18 22.24 -10.77
C GLN A 154 32.38 21.39 -11.77
N MET A 155 32.11 20.14 -11.44
CA MET A 155 31.32 19.22 -12.28
C MET A 155 29.89 19.76 -12.50
N VAL A 156 29.23 20.26 -11.44
CA VAL A 156 27.90 20.87 -11.55
C VAL A 156 27.97 22.12 -12.42
N HIS A 157 28.99 22.96 -12.24
CA HIS A 157 29.15 24.17 -13.03
C HIS A 157 29.36 23.89 -14.52
N GLU A 158 30.18 22.88 -14.87
CA GLU A 158 30.41 22.46 -16.25
C GLU A 158 29.14 21.92 -16.91
N LYS A 159 28.41 21.04 -16.20
CA LYS A 159 27.13 20.52 -16.70
C LYS A 159 26.05 21.62 -16.83
N THR A 160 26.04 22.60 -15.93
CA THR A 160 25.10 23.73 -15.97
C THR A 160 25.35 24.65 -17.17
N LYS A 161 26.60 24.82 -17.60
CA LYS A 161 26.91 25.60 -18.82
C LYS A 161 26.25 25.02 -20.08
N LEU A 162 26.07 23.69 -20.13
CA LEU A 162 25.40 23.01 -21.24
C LEU A 162 23.87 23.18 -21.24
N ILE A 163 23.28 23.53 -20.07
CA ILE A 163 21.83 23.67 -19.90
C ILE A 163 21.35 25.10 -20.18
N LYS A 164 22.26 26.09 -20.25
CA LYS A 164 21.91 27.49 -20.55
C LYS A 164 21.54 27.69 -22.01
N THR A 165 20.37 27.18 -22.42
CA THR A 165 19.60 27.78 -23.51
C THR A 165 18.91 29.04 -22.98
N PRO A 166 18.84 30.12 -23.78
CA PRO A 166 18.27 31.38 -23.34
C PRO A 166 16.77 31.22 -23.13
N VAL A 167 16.36 31.08 -21.88
CA VAL A 167 14.96 31.27 -21.52
C VAL A 167 14.71 32.76 -21.46
N THR A 168 13.94 33.25 -22.40
CA THR A 168 13.41 34.61 -22.45
C THR A 168 12.79 34.98 -21.10
N ASN A 169 13.26 36.13 -20.57
CA ASN A 169 12.72 36.78 -19.41
C ASN A 169 11.19 36.94 -19.51
N SER A 170 10.45 36.27 -18.63
CA SER A 170 9.11 36.71 -18.26
C SER A 170 8.94 36.50 -16.75
N LEU A 171 9.04 37.62 -16.05
CA LEU A 171 8.35 37.98 -14.81
C LEU A 171 8.03 36.82 -13.84
N ILE A 172 8.98 36.52 -12.96
CA ILE A 172 8.63 35.97 -11.64
C ILE A 172 9.26 36.98 -10.63
N SER A 173 8.36 37.67 -9.93
CA SER A 173 8.68 38.61 -8.88
C SER A 173 9.37 37.90 -7.72
N ASP A 174 10.50 38.46 -7.30
CA ASP A 174 11.22 38.19 -6.04
C ASP A 174 10.32 38.45 -4.83
N THR A 175 9.46 37.51 -4.47
CA THR A 175 8.81 37.56 -3.15
C THR A 175 8.32 36.19 -2.78
N TRP A 176 8.89 35.67 -1.69
CA TRP A 176 8.53 34.45 -0.95
C TRP A 176 9.51 33.26 -1.03
N MET A 177 10.61 33.44 -0.32
CA MET A 177 11.29 32.34 0.34
C MET A 177 11.24 32.58 1.85
N PRO A 178 10.36 31.90 2.63
CA PRO A 178 10.60 31.80 4.06
C PRO A 178 11.83 30.93 4.25
N SER A 179 12.84 31.46 4.92
CA SER A 179 14.01 30.70 5.38
C SER A 179 13.57 29.66 6.39
N VAL A 180 13.30 28.43 5.87
CA VAL A 180 13.09 27.26 6.74
C VAL A 180 14.44 26.88 7.31
N PRO A 181 14.60 26.81 8.65
CA PRO A 181 15.86 26.35 9.25
C PRO A 181 16.14 24.93 8.75
N ARG A 182 17.32 24.72 8.16
CA ARG A 182 17.82 23.41 7.76
C ARG A 182 17.76 22.47 8.97
N GLN A 183 16.89 21.48 8.92
CA GLN A 183 16.97 20.37 9.87
C GLN A 183 18.21 19.54 9.47
N ILE A 184 19.23 19.61 10.30
CA ILE A 184 20.41 18.72 10.23
C ILE A 184 19.87 17.31 10.35
N ALA A 185 20.17 16.46 9.37
CA ALA A 185 19.77 15.05 9.44
C ALA A 185 20.27 14.44 10.77
N PRO A 186 19.40 13.85 11.59
CA PRO A 186 19.81 13.31 12.88
C PRO A 186 20.86 12.22 12.66
N LYS A 187 21.90 12.22 13.49
CA LYS A 187 22.87 11.12 13.51
C LYS A 187 22.13 9.81 13.85
N PRO A 188 22.60 8.65 13.39
CA PRO A 188 21.97 7.36 13.70
C PRO A 188 21.72 7.10 15.19
N GLU A 189 22.54 7.67 16.04
CA GLU A 189 22.44 7.64 17.52
C GLU A 189 21.36 8.56 18.09
N ASP A 190 20.89 9.55 17.32
CA ASP A 190 19.87 10.52 17.73
C ASP A 190 18.45 10.12 17.26
N ILE A 191 18.31 8.98 16.61
CA ILE A 191 17.00 8.48 16.24
C ILE A 191 16.30 8.00 17.52
N PRO A 192 15.27 8.70 18.00
CA PRO A 192 14.56 8.24 19.19
C PRO A 192 13.97 6.87 18.89
N ILE A 193 14.16 5.92 19.81
CA ILE A 193 13.55 4.57 19.76
C ILE A 193 12.01 4.67 19.66
N PHE A 194 11.47 5.82 20.02
CA PHE A 194 10.07 6.14 19.94
C PHE A 194 9.87 7.20 18.83
N ILE A 195 9.29 6.79 17.70
CA ILE A 195 8.84 7.73 16.67
C ILE A 195 7.71 8.54 17.28
N PRO A 196 7.87 9.87 17.48
CA PRO A 196 6.81 10.67 18.07
C PRO A 196 5.56 10.60 17.19
N TYR A 197 4.45 10.24 17.81
CA TYR A 197 3.15 10.20 17.18
C TYR A 197 2.75 11.61 16.72
N ASN A 198 2.70 11.83 15.42
CA ASN A 198 2.31 13.11 14.87
C ASN A 198 0.87 13.03 14.34
N LEU A 199 -0.07 13.58 15.11
CA LEU A 199 -1.49 13.59 14.78
C LEU A 199 -1.81 14.28 13.43
N LEU A 200 -1.00 15.25 13.01
CA LEU A 200 -1.21 15.98 11.77
C LEU A 200 -0.76 15.21 10.52
N THR A 201 0.20 14.30 10.69
CA THR A 201 0.73 13.49 9.59
C THR A 201 0.21 12.06 9.63
N GLN A 202 -0.47 11.68 10.72
CA GLN A 202 -1.01 10.35 10.83
C GLN A 202 -2.23 10.18 9.94
N HIS A 203 -2.16 9.13 9.16
CA HIS A 203 -3.25 8.74 8.30
C HIS A 203 -4.31 7.99 9.10
N SER A 204 -5.48 8.57 9.25
CA SER A 204 -6.63 7.90 9.86
C SER A 204 -7.48 7.26 8.76
N ILE A 205 -7.43 5.94 8.66
CA ILE A 205 -8.28 5.18 7.75
C ILE A 205 -9.52 4.75 8.52
N PRO A 206 -10.74 5.07 8.04
CA PRO A 206 -11.96 4.62 8.66
C PRO A 206 -12.04 3.09 8.75
N ASP A 207 -12.59 2.57 9.84
CA ASP A 207 -12.77 1.13 10.05
C ASP A 207 -13.53 0.46 8.90
N LYS A 208 -14.55 1.16 8.36
CA LYS A 208 -15.30 0.71 7.19
C LYS A 208 -14.40 0.51 5.98
N SER A 209 -13.49 1.43 5.70
CA SER A 209 -12.61 1.32 4.53
C SER A 209 -11.66 0.12 4.61
N ILE A 210 -11.24 -0.26 5.82
CA ILE A 210 -10.47 -1.50 6.01
C ILE A 210 -11.36 -2.72 5.73
N ALA A 211 -12.63 -2.69 6.15
CA ALA A 211 -13.58 -3.76 5.82
C ALA A 211 -13.82 -3.86 4.31
N ASP A 212 -14.03 -2.73 3.63
CA ASP A 212 -14.22 -2.66 2.18
C ASP A 212 -12.99 -3.20 1.42
N SER A 213 -11.77 -2.93 1.93
CA SER A 213 -10.55 -3.49 1.33
C SER A 213 -10.43 -5.01 1.48
N VAL A 214 -10.95 -5.57 2.58
CA VAL A 214 -11.04 -7.03 2.76
C VAL A 214 -11.97 -7.63 1.72
N GLU A 215 -13.14 -7.04 1.50
CA GLU A 215 -14.06 -7.47 0.44
C GLU A 215 -13.44 -7.33 -0.94
N ALA A 216 -12.78 -6.21 -1.21
CA ALA A 216 -12.09 -5.99 -2.48
C ALA A 216 -10.96 -7.01 -2.74
N LEU A 217 -10.21 -7.39 -1.72
CA LEU A 217 -9.21 -8.46 -1.84
C LEU A 217 -9.85 -9.81 -2.14
N ILE A 218 -10.98 -10.14 -1.49
CA ILE A 218 -11.75 -11.36 -1.82
C ILE A 218 -12.17 -11.33 -3.30
N GLY A 219 -12.67 -10.19 -3.79
CA GLY A 219 -13.00 -9.98 -5.19
C GLY A 219 -11.80 -10.12 -6.12
N GLY A 220 -10.65 -9.58 -5.74
CA GLY A 220 -9.39 -9.71 -6.46
C GLY A 220 -8.94 -11.17 -6.60
N TYR A 221 -8.95 -11.93 -5.50
CA TYR A 221 -8.65 -13.38 -5.53
C TYR A 221 -9.68 -14.16 -6.34
N LEU A 222 -10.97 -13.82 -6.23
CA LEU A 222 -12.02 -14.48 -7.01
C LEU A 222 -11.83 -14.30 -8.52
N THR A 223 -11.55 -13.09 -8.95
CA THR A 223 -11.45 -12.75 -10.38
C THR A 223 -10.16 -13.27 -11.03
N THR A 224 -9.09 -13.43 -10.27
CA THR A 224 -7.77 -13.84 -10.79
C THR A 224 -7.42 -15.30 -10.51
N CYS A 225 -7.82 -15.84 -9.34
CA CYS A 225 -7.49 -17.20 -8.90
C CYS A 225 -8.72 -18.11 -8.83
N GLY A 226 -9.88 -17.60 -9.19
CA GLY A 226 -11.15 -18.34 -9.15
C GLY A 226 -11.68 -18.61 -7.73
N PRO A 227 -12.80 -19.35 -7.62
CA PRO A 227 -13.46 -19.61 -6.35
C PRO A 227 -12.56 -20.29 -5.31
N LYS A 228 -11.70 -21.22 -5.74
CA LYS A 228 -10.77 -21.92 -4.84
C LYS A 228 -9.78 -20.94 -4.21
N GLY A 229 -9.18 -20.06 -5.00
CA GLY A 229 -8.26 -19.02 -4.49
C GLY A 229 -8.93 -18.08 -3.50
N ALA A 230 -10.15 -17.63 -3.80
CA ALA A 230 -10.92 -16.80 -2.90
C ALA A 230 -11.26 -17.50 -1.57
N LEU A 231 -11.68 -18.77 -1.60
CA LEU A 231 -11.94 -19.55 -0.37
C LEU A 231 -10.70 -19.71 0.49
N LEU A 232 -9.55 -20.00 -0.12
CA LEU A 232 -8.27 -20.13 0.58
C LEU A 232 -7.87 -18.78 1.21
N PHE A 233 -8.02 -17.68 0.49
CA PHE A 233 -7.75 -16.35 1.02
C PHE A 233 -8.68 -16.00 2.20
N MET A 234 -9.98 -16.27 2.08
CA MET A 234 -10.94 -16.07 3.17
C MET A 234 -10.58 -16.90 4.41
N SER A 235 -10.17 -18.16 4.21
CA SER A 235 -9.70 -19.02 5.31
C SER A 235 -8.43 -18.46 5.97
N TRP A 236 -7.48 -17.98 5.18
CA TRP A 236 -6.28 -17.32 5.69
C TRP A 236 -6.60 -16.04 6.48
N LEU A 237 -7.61 -15.28 6.09
CA LEU A 237 -8.12 -14.14 6.86
C LEU A 237 -8.71 -14.55 8.21
N GLY A 238 -9.15 -15.80 8.35
CA GLY A 238 -9.84 -16.34 9.52
C GLY A 238 -11.35 -16.46 9.37
N ILE A 239 -11.87 -16.31 8.15
CA ILE A 239 -13.30 -16.51 7.84
C ILE A 239 -13.56 -18.00 7.67
N LYS A 240 -14.54 -18.54 8.41
CA LYS A 240 -14.89 -19.96 8.36
C LYS A 240 -15.72 -20.27 7.11
N VAL A 241 -15.07 -20.72 6.06
CA VAL A 241 -15.68 -21.11 4.78
C VAL A 241 -15.24 -22.49 4.29
N LEU A 242 -14.23 -23.08 4.93
CA LEU A 242 -13.77 -24.42 4.66
C LEU A 242 -14.12 -25.36 5.83
N PRO A 243 -14.48 -26.63 5.54
CA PRO A 243 -14.78 -27.59 6.59
C PRO A 243 -13.55 -27.79 7.48
N THR A 244 -13.74 -27.69 8.79
CA THR A 244 -12.75 -28.13 9.78
C THR A 244 -12.69 -29.65 9.77
N VAL A 245 -11.54 -30.21 9.39
CA VAL A 245 -11.35 -31.66 9.54
C VAL A 245 -11.11 -31.94 11.03
N THR A 246 -12.15 -32.40 11.71
CA THR A 246 -11.97 -33.01 13.03
C THR A 246 -11.19 -34.32 12.83
N THR A 247 -9.94 -34.37 13.27
CA THR A 247 -9.24 -35.63 13.47
C THR A 247 -9.93 -36.38 14.61
N SER A 248 -10.73 -37.37 14.29
CA SER A 248 -11.15 -38.41 15.24
C SER A 248 -10.00 -39.34 15.52
#